data_54f647c90981203fecff6ef76739fdfe
#
_entry.id   54f647c90981203fecff6ef76739fdfe
#
_cell.length_a   1.000
_cell.length_b   1.000
_cell.length_c   1.000
_cell.angle_alpha   90.00
_cell.angle_beta   90.00
_cell.angle_gamma   90.00
#
_symmetry.space_group_name_H-M   'P 1'
#
loop_
_entity.id
_entity.type
_entity.pdbx_description
1 polymer ?
#
loop_
_entity_poly.entity_id
_entity_poly.type
_entity_poly.pdbx_seq_one_letter_code
_entity_poly.pdbx_strand_id
1 'polypeptide(L)'
;MIVKSFLLAALSAVTTLVQGHPSQERSLSERQSTDRFVFAHFMIGITSDRTSSADYDADMQRAKSYGIDAFALNIGVDPYTDQQLGYAYASAANNGMKVFISFDFNWWSTSQATAIGQKIAQYASLPAQLMVDNKVFVSSFAGDGVDVAALRSAAGSELFFAPNFHPSYGTDLSNVDGLLNWMAWPNDGNNKAPDATGNVTVEQGDQQYISALAGKAYIAPASPWFSTHFGPEVSYSKNWVFPSDLLWYNRWEELLTLGPRFIEIVTWNDYGESHYVGPLDSPHTDDGASKWVNDMPHDGWLDLAKPFIAAFKAGATAVDSYITSDELIYWYRPTPKDVDCDATDTCMDPNASNSSGNYFIGRPNGYQTMEDSVFVVSLFTAAAEITVTSGSNSQTFQASAGANAFQVPMGVGTQTFSVTRNGATVFQGTSLKQIINGCSRNCTTSNHNLSSSDHNQKHYHYDHKQYQNQQHNYNIAHNNKYINHQDHIHNHLINKYLNIRHGLRRRHRTRKLRRSLQFLLQLRLLSSGTMHLHRIRCTCAHATGYGHGRCAVVQ
;
A
#
# COMPACT_ATOMS: atom_id res chain seq x y z
N MET A 1 -76.08 -33.12 -28.76
CA MET A 1 -75.78 -33.66 -30.08
C MET A 1 -74.32 -33.39 -30.34
N ILE A 2 -73.44 -34.28 -30.03
CA ILE A 2 -72.79 -35.27 -30.89
C ILE A 2 -72.23 -34.57 -32.17
N VAL A 3 -70.90 -34.51 -32.29
CA VAL A 3 -70.12 -35.44 -33.11
C VAL A 3 -68.62 -35.27 -32.78
N LYS A 4 -67.98 -36.40 -32.52
CA LYS A 4 -66.51 -36.62 -32.47
C LYS A 4 -65.97 -36.63 -33.90
N SER A 5 -64.77 -36.14 -34.09
CA SER A 5 -63.92 -36.56 -35.21
C SER A 5 -62.47 -36.57 -34.81
N PHE A 6 -61.89 -37.76 -34.95
CA PHE A 6 -60.47 -38.06 -34.90
C PHE A 6 -59.75 -37.50 -36.12
N LEU A 7 -58.54 -36.97 -35.96
CA LEU A 7 -57.61 -36.90 -37.06
C LEU A 7 -56.21 -37.35 -36.61
N LEU A 8 -55.64 -38.20 -37.42
CA LEU A 8 -54.36 -38.86 -37.33
C LEU A 8 -53.20 -37.88 -37.41
N ALA A 9 -52.19 -38.10 -36.59
CA ALA A 9 -50.90 -37.46 -36.68
C ALA A 9 -50.06 -38.05 -37.81
N ALA A 10 -49.57 -37.22 -38.72
CA ALA A 10 -48.52 -37.55 -39.65
C ALA A 10 -47.20 -36.96 -39.13
N LEU A 11 -46.25 -37.84 -38.80
CA LEU A 11 -44.89 -37.49 -38.41
C LEU A 11 -44.06 -37.16 -39.66
N SER A 12 -43.72 -35.88 -39.87
CA SER A 12 -42.73 -35.45 -40.86
C SER A 12 -41.45 -35.07 -40.13
N ALA A 13 -40.42 -35.90 -40.29
CA ALA A 13 -39.06 -35.62 -39.82
C ALA A 13 -38.46 -34.52 -40.73
N VAL A 14 -38.25 -33.35 -40.18
CA VAL A 14 -37.46 -32.28 -40.82
C VAL A 14 -36.05 -32.36 -40.26
N THR A 15 -35.13 -32.87 -41.06
CA THR A 15 -33.67 -32.77 -40.80
C THR A 15 -33.23 -31.32 -41.06
N THR A 16 -33.08 -30.53 -40.03
CA THR A 16 -32.42 -29.23 -40.10
C THR A 16 -30.90 -29.44 -40.15
N LEU A 17 -30.33 -29.16 -41.31
CA LEU A 17 -28.90 -28.97 -41.45
C LEU A 17 -28.50 -27.75 -40.63
N VAL A 18 -27.81 -27.97 -39.51
CA VAL A 18 -27.14 -26.91 -38.76
C VAL A 18 -25.90 -26.49 -39.60
N GLN A 19 -26.04 -25.41 -40.33
CA GLN A 19 -24.86 -24.71 -40.86
C GLN A 19 -24.12 -24.10 -39.70
N GLY A 20 -22.96 -24.71 -39.35
CA GLY A 20 -21.98 -24.13 -38.43
C GLY A 20 -21.51 -22.80 -39.00
N HIS A 21 -21.86 -21.70 -38.34
CA HIS A 21 -21.16 -20.44 -38.53
C HIS A 21 -19.71 -20.64 -38.08
N PRO A 22 -18.71 -20.22 -38.88
CA PRO A 22 -17.34 -20.19 -38.40
C PRO A 22 -17.29 -19.24 -37.21
N SER A 23 -16.98 -19.74 -36.02
CA SER A 23 -16.57 -18.94 -34.90
C SER A 23 -15.38 -18.12 -35.37
N GLN A 24 -15.56 -16.81 -35.53
CA GLN A 24 -14.44 -15.90 -35.68
C GLN A 24 -13.54 -16.10 -34.44
N GLU A 25 -12.43 -16.76 -34.63
CA GLU A 25 -11.32 -16.69 -33.69
C GLU A 25 -10.94 -15.21 -33.59
N ARG A 26 -11.36 -14.55 -32.50
CA ARG A 26 -10.84 -13.24 -32.15
C ARG A 26 -9.33 -13.37 -32.07
N SER A 27 -8.64 -12.58 -32.87
CA SER A 27 -7.18 -12.52 -32.90
C SER A 27 -6.65 -12.27 -31.47
N LEU A 28 -5.55 -12.90 -31.11
CA LEU A 28 -4.88 -12.76 -29.81
C LEU A 28 -4.50 -11.31 -29.45
N SER A 29 -4.62 -10.36 -30.41
CA SER A 29 -4.34 -8.93 -30.23
C SER A 29 -5.49 -8.14 -29.55
N GLU A 30 -6.68 -8.71 -29.36
CA GLU A 30 -7.85 -8.02 -28.76
C GLU A 30 -8.20 -8.50 -27.35
N ARG A 31 -7.42 -9.32 -26.71
CA ARG A 31 -7.55 -9.54 -25.27
C ARG A 31 -6.95 -8.33 -24.56
N GLN A 32 -7.75 -7.31 -24.29
CA GLN A 32 -7.43 -6.38 -23.19
C GLN A 32 -7.15 -7.24 -21.96
N SER A 33 -5.96 -7.07 -21.39
CA SER A 33 -5.61 -7.75 -20.14
C SER A 33 -6.71 -7.47 -19.11
N THR A 34 -7.30 -8.53 -18.56
CA THR A 34 -8.31 -8.43 -17.51
C THR A 34 -7.66 -8.28 -16.14
N ASP A 35 -6.34 -8.11 -16.09
CA ASP A 35 -5.60 -8.01 -14.84
C ASP A 35 -6.01 -6.76 -14.07
N ARG A 36 -6.45 -6.97 -12.84
CA ARG A 36 -6.80 -5.94 -11.88
C ARG A 36 -5.67 -5.82 -10.88
N PHE A 37 -5.13 -4.61 -10.71
CA PHE A 37 -4.06 -4.34 -9.75
C PHE A 37 -4.49 -3.34 -8.70
N VAL A 38 -3.94 -3.51 -7.49
CA VAL A 38 -4.05 -2.56 -6.39
C VAL A 38 -2.66 -2.01 -6.09
N PHE A 39 -2.54 -0.71 -6.14
CA PHE A 39 -1.33 0.03 -5.83
C PHE A 39 -1.47 0.75 -4.49
N ALA A 40 -0.36 1.14 -3.89
CA ALA A 40 -0.35 2.11 -2.80
C ALA A 40 0.70 3.19 -3.10
N HIS A 41 0.30 4.44 -2.93
CA HIS A 41 1.17 5.59 -3.13
C HIS A 41 2.20 5.66 -2.00
N PHE A 42 3.47 5.73 -2.34
CA PHE A 42 4.58 5.68 -1.39
C PHE A 42 5.49 6.90 -1.54
N MET A 43 5.57 7.73 -0.51
CA MET A 43 6.36 8.95 -0.48
C MET A 43 7.85 8.62 -0.30
N ILE A 44 8.65 8.81 -1.34
CA ILE A 44 10.12 8.68 -1.30
C ILE A 44 10.75 9.89 -0.60
N GLY A 45 10.12 11.06 -0.67
CA GLY A 45 10.63 12.31 -0.09
C GLY A 45 10.86 12.28 1.43
N ILE A 46 10.25 11.34 2.16
CA ILE A 46 10.43 11.19 3.61
C ILE A 46 11.30 9.99 4.01
N THR A 47 12.10 9.44 3.10
CA THR A 47 12.90 8.23 3.36
C THR A 47 14.40 8.47 3.32
N SER A 48 14.86 9.71 3.46
CA SER A 48 16.29 10.05 3.37
C SER A 48 17.17 9.40 4.44
N ASP A 49 16.59 8.94 5.55
CA ASP A 49 17.22 8.21 6.64
C ASP A 49 17.43 6.71 6.36
N ARG A 50 16.78 6.16 5.34
CA ARG A 50 16.98 4.76 4.95
C ARG A 50 18.34 4.56 4.30
N THR A 51 19.08 3.58 4.77
CA THR A 51 20.49 3.36 4.43
C THR A 51 20.74 2.17 3.53
N SER A 52 19.72 1.33 3.35
CA SER A 52 19.81 0.09 2.57
C SER A 52 18.45 -0.34 2.02
N SER A 53 18.46 -1.30 1.10
CA SER A 53 17.23 -1.94 0.63
C SER A 53 16.48 -2.70 1.73
N ALA A 54 17.18 -3.18 2.76
CA ALA A 54 16.56 -3.89 3.88
C ALA A 54 15.60 -3.01 4.69
N ASP A 55 15.79 -1.68 4.66
CA ASP A 55 14.93 -0.73 5.37
C ASP A 55 13.55 -0.57 4.69
N TYR A 56 13.37 -1.15 3.50
CA TYR A 56 12.10 -1.22 2.77
C TYR A 56 11.42 -2.59 2.86
N ASP A 57 12.12 -3.64 3.36
CA ASP A 57 11.61 -5.02 3.29
C ASP A 57 10.31 -5.21 4.07
N ALA A 58 10.19 -4.58 5.25
CA ALA A 58 8.99 -4.67 6.07
C ALA A 58 7.76 -4.07 5.34
N ASP A 59 7.92 -2.91 4.69
CA ASP A 59 6.86 -2.29 3.89
C ASP A 59 6.44 -3.17 2.72
N MET A 60 7.42 -3.70 1.97
CA MET A 60 7.16 -4.56 0.81
C MET A 60 6.44 -5.85 1.21
N GLN A 61 6.90 -6.51 2.27
CA GLN A 61 6.30 -7.75 2.77
C GLN A 61 4.89 -7.51 3.30
N ARG A 62 4.69 -6.43 4.05
CA ARG A 62 3.39 -6.06 4.60
C ARG A 62 2.41 -5.76 3.49
N ALA A 63 2.72 -4.85 2.57
CA ALA A 63 1.85 -4.50 1.45
C ALA A 63 1.45 -5.75 0.63
N LYS A 64 2.42 -6.59 0.29
CA LYS A 64 2.17 -7.85 -0.42
C LYS A 64 1.25 -8.79 0.35
N SER A 65 1.36 -8.88 1.68
CA SER A 65 0.52 -9.75 2.51
C SER A 65 -0.94 -9.32 2.56
N TYR A 66 -1.22 -8.06 2.25
CA TYR A 66 -2.55 -7.50 2.09
C TYR A 66 -3.07 -7.53 0.65
N GLY A 67 -2.27 -8.02 -0.30
CA GLY A 67 -2.66 -8.17 -1.70
C GLY A 67 -2.37 -6.96 -2.56
N ILE A 68 -1.63 -5.96 -2.06
CA ILE A 68 -1.13 -4.82 -2.85
C ILE A 68 -0.07 -5.35 -3.83
N ASP A 69 -0.17 -4.96 -5.11
CA ASP A 69 0.65 -5.47 -6.19
C ASP A 69 1.91 -4.65 -6.42
N ALA A 70 1.81 -3.32 -6.24
CA ALA A 70 2.93 -2.42 -6.43
C ALA A 70 2.84 -1.16 -5.56
N PHE A 71 4.00 -0.59 -5.24
CA PHE A 71 4.07 0.79 -4.78
C PHE A 71 4.25 1.76 -5.94
N ALA A 72 3.46 2.85 -5.95
CA ALA A 72 3.68 4.05 -6.73
C ALA A 72 4.69 4.92 -5.99
N LEU A 73 5.95 4.87 -6.39
CA LEU A 73 7.04 5.59 -5.73
C LEU A 73 6.98 7.07 -6.12
N ASN A 74 6.39 7.90 -5.26
CA ASN A 74 6.32 9.34 -5.44
C ASN A 74 7.69 9.96 -5.26
N ILE A 75 8.16 10.69 -6.26
CA ILE A 75 9.48 11.32 -6.25
C ILE A 75 9.43 12.81 -6.57
N GLY A 76 10.10 13.58 -5.75
CA GLY A 76 10.55 14.95 -6.06
C GLY A 76 11.92 14.97 -6.75
N VAL A 77 12.64 16.05 -6.51
CA VAL A 77 13.99 16.31 -7.07
C VAL A 77 15.08 16.30 -6.01
N ASP A 78 14.84 15.64 -4.88
CA ASP A 78 15.77 15.58 -3.76
C ASP A 78 17.08 14.88 -4.13
N PRO A 79 18.22 15.30 -3.55
CA PRO A 79 19.53 14.76 -3.90
C PRO A 79 19.69 13.26 -3.55
N TYR A 80 18.85 12.71 -2.66
CA TYR A 80 18.84 11.30 -2.27
C TYR A 80 17.85 10.45 -3.09
N THR A 81 17.03 11.05 -3.96
CA THR A 81 15.97 10.34 -4.72
C THR A 81 16.50 9.09 -5.44
N ASP A 82 17.60 9.19 -6.17
CA ASP A 82 18.15 8.04 -6.92
C ASP A 82 18.65 6.92 -6.01
N GLN A 83 19.23 7.27 -4.87
CA GLN A 83 19.67 6.29 -3.89
C GLN A 83 18.47 5.54 -3.30
N GLN A 84 17.43 6.28 -2.90
CA GLN A 84 16.22 5.71 -2.29
C GLN A 84 15.42 4.87 -3.30
N LEU A 85 15.29 5.32 -4.55
CA LEU A 85 14.73 4.51 -5.63
C LEU A 85 15.53 3.21 -5.82
N GLY A 86 16.86 3.27 -5.83
CA GLY A 86 17.71 2.08 -5.92
C GLY A 86 17.45 1.07 -4.81
N TYR A 87 17.27 1.55 -3.58
CA TYR A 87 16.92 0.69 -2.43
C TYR A 87 15.53 0.11 -2.54
N ALA A 88 14.52 0.93 -2.89
CA ALA A 88 13.14 0.48 -3.04
C ALA A 88 12.99 -0.57 -4.15
N TYR A 89 13.59 -0.36 -5.32
CA TYR A 89 13.58 -1.34 -6.42
C TYR A 89 14.29 -2.65 -6.04
N ALA A 90 15.41 -2.57 -5.33
CA ALA A 90 16.13 -3.76 -4.87
C ALA A 90 15.31 -4.56 -3.85
N SER A 91 14.72 -3.89 -2.86
CA SER A 91 13.83 -4.52 -1.88
C SER A 91 12.61 -5.15 -2.54
N ALA A 92 11.95 -4.43 -3.46
CA ALA A 92 10.79 -4.95 -4.19
C ALA A 92 11.15 -6.23 -4.96
N ALA A 93 12.30 -6.27 -5.65
CA ALA A 93 12.79 -7.46 -6.35
C ALA A 93 13.02 -8.64 -5.39
N ASN A 94 13.67 -8.38 -4.24
CA ASN A 94 13.98 -9.40 -3.23
C ASN A 94 12.71 -9.98 -2.59
N ASN A 95 11.68 -9.16 -2.40
CA ASN A 95 10.42 -9.58 -1.78
C ASN A 95 9.35 -10.02 -2.81
N GLY A 96 9.67 -9.99 -4.10
CA GLY A 96 8.75 -10.37 -5.17
C GLY A 96 7.52 -9.46 -5.24
N MET A 97 7.71 -8.18 -5.00
CA MET A 97 6.76 -7.10 -5.19
C MET A 97 7.15 -6.26 -6.41
N LYS A 98 6.22 -5.47 -6.93
CA LYS A 98 6.49 -4.53 -8.02
C LYS A 98 6.50 -3.09 -7.50
N VAL A 99 7.14 -2.22 -8.27
CA VAL A 99 7.16 -0.78 -8.04
C VAL A 99 7.16 -0.05 -9.38
N PHE A 100 6.71 1.20 -9.37
CA PHE A 100 6.82 2.10 -10.51
C PHE A 100 7.00 3.55 -10.03
N ILE A 101 7.54 4.41 -10.86
CA ILE A 101 7.77 5.81 -10.52
C ILE A 101 6.47 6.60 -10.73
N SER A 102 6.13 7.44 -9.74
CA SER A 102 5.13 8.49 -9.81
C SER A 102 5.83 9.85 -9.63
N PHE A 103 5.82 10.68 -10.66
CA PHE A 103 6.48 11.99 -10.62
C PHE A 103 5.62 13.01 -9.92
N ASP A 104 6.14 13.68 -8.90
CA ASP A 104 5.43 14.75 -8.22
C ASP A 104 5.71 16.11 -8.88
N PHE A 105 4.71 16.64 -9.59
CA PHE A 105 4.84 17.92 -10.29
C PHE A 105 4.69 19.15 -9.38
N ASN A 106 4.60 18.99 -8.08
CA ASN A 106 4.93 20.10 -7.16
C ASN A 106 6.44 20.41 -7.16
N TRP A 107 7.27 19.43 -7.53
CA TRP A 107 8.73 19.51 -7.55
C TRP A 107 9.30 19.41 -8.96
N TRP A 108 8.73 18.58 -9.82
CA TRP A 108 9.06 18.50 -11.23
C TRP A 108 8.33 19.60 -12.01
N SER A 109 8.97 20.11 -13.08
CA SER A 109 8.33 21.07 -14.00
C SER A 109 7.85 20.35 -15.26
N THR A 110 6.73 20.81 -15.82
CA THR A 110 6.22 20.33 -17.12
C THR A 110 7.20 20.61 -18.27
N SER A 111 8.12 21.56 -18.10
CA SER A 111 9.22 21.81 -19.05
C SER A 111 10.33 20.76 -19.03
N GLN A 112 10.32 19.82 -18.08
CA GLN A 112 11.35 18.79 -17.90
C GLN A 112 11.00 17.45 -18.54
N ALA A 113 10.11 17.41 -19.52
CA ALA A 113 9.63 16.17 -20.16
C ALA A 113 10.76 15.21 -20.57
N THR A 114 11.84 15.74 -21.20
CA THR A 114 13.01 14.93 -21.57
C THR A 114 13.74 14.37 -20.36
N ALA A 115 13.94 15.13 -19.29
CA ALA A 115 14.61 14.67 -18.08
C ALA A 115 13.76 13.59 -17.36
N ILE A 116 12.44 13.74 -17.34
CA ILE A 116 11.50 12.77 -16.83
C ILE A 116 11.61 11.44 -17.62
N GLY A 117 11.59 11.51 -18.95
CA GLY A 117 11.79 10.32 -19.80
C GLY A 117 13.14 9.62 -19.55
N GLN A 118 14.23 10.39 -19.43
CA GLN A 118 15.55 9.86 -19.08
C GLN A 118 15.57 9.21 -17.69
N LYS A 119 14.85 9.77 -16.71
CA LYS A 119 14.70 9.17 -15.38
C LYS A 119 13.98 7.82 -15.47
N ILE A 120 12.90 7.71 -16.25
CA ILE A 120 12.19 6.46 -16.48
C ILE A 120 13.13 5.41 -17.10
N ALA A 121 13.93 5.78 -18.10
CA ALA A 121 14.85 4.88 -18.78
C ALA A 121 15.86 4.21 -17.83
N GLN A 122 16.25 4.88 -16.72
CA GLN A 122 17.19 4.34 -15.74
C GLN A 122 16.63 3.12 -15.00
N TYR A 123 15.30 3.05 -14.81
CA TYR A 123 14.62 2.02 -14.00
C TYR A 123 13.80 1.04 -14.84
N ALA A 124 13.53 1.36 -16.11
CA ALA A 124 12.63 0.61 -17.00
C ALA A 124 12.94 -0.89 -17.13
N SER A 125 14.21 -1.27 -17.07
CA SER A 125 14.66 -2.66 -17.22
C SER A 125 14.86 -3.40 -15.91
N LEU A 126 14.62 -2.77 -14.75
CA LEU A 126 14.84 -3.41 -13.47
C LEU A 126 13.79 -4.49 -13.19
N PRO A 127 14.15 -5.62 -12.53
CA PRO A 127 13.25 -6.76 -12.33
C PRO A 127 11.95 -6.42 -11.57
N ALA A 128 12.01 -5.42 -10.67
CA ALA A 128 10.85 -5.00 -9.89
C ALA A 128 9.96 -3.99 -10.62
N GLN A 129 10.39 -3.43 -11.76
CA GLN A 129 9.55 -2.49 -12.52
C GLN A 129 8.20 -3.15 -12.89
N LEU A 130 7.11 -2.46 -12.58
CA LEU A 130 5.78 -2.90 -12.99
C LEU A 130 5.63 -2.75 -14.51
N MET A 131 5.21 -3.84 -15.14
CA MET A 131 4.85 -3.86 -16.56
C MET A 131 3.35 -4.10 -16.69
N VAL A 132 2.68 -3.31 -17.51
CA VAL A 132 1.28 -3.48 -17.89
C VAL A 132 1.19 -3.49 -19.40
N ASP A 133 0.52 -4.48 -19.97
CA ASP A 133 0.42 -4.68 -21.44
C ASP A 133 1.80 -4.67 -22.14
N ASN A 134 2.82 -5.25 -21.49
CA ASN A 134 4.23 -5.25 -21.89
C ASN A 134 4.88 -3.86 -22.00
N LYS A 135 4.29 -2.84 -21.38
CA LYS A 135 4.80 -1.47 -21.31
C LYS A 135 5.25 -1.14 -19.90
N VAL A 136 6.26 -0.28 -19.77
CA VAL A 136 6.75 0.25 -18.50
C VAL A 136 5.67 1.13 -17.87
N PHE A 137 5.15 0.75 -16.70
CA PHE A 137 4.11 1.52 -16.03
C PHE A 137 4.72 2.74 -15.32
N VAL A 138 4.11 3.89 -15.52
CA VAL A 138 4.52 5.19 -14.95
C VAL A 138 3.29 6.03 -14.64
N SER A 139 3.34 6.78 -13.55
CA SER A 139 2.29 7.71 -13.13
C SER A 139 2.87 9.07 -12.74
N SER A 140 1.99 9.99 -12.33
CA SER A 140 2.38 11.25 -11.73
C SER A 140 1.31 11.78 -10.79
N PHE A 141 1.71 12.63 -9.84
CA PHE A 141 0.82 13.57 -9.17
C PHE A 141 0.86 14.88 -9.95
N ALA A 142 -0.30 15.37 -10.42
CA ALA A 142 -0.44 16.51 -11.33
C ALA A 142 0.39 16.36 -12.63
N GLY A 143 0.78 17.45 -13.28
CA GLY A 143 1.63 17.47 -14.46
C GLY A 143 0.91 17.82 -15.75
N ASP A 144 -0.31 18.36 -15.66
CA ASP A 144 -1.03 18.87 -16.82
C ASP A 144 -0.18 19.78 -17.68
N GLY A 145 -0.16 19.52 -18.99
CA GLY A 145 0.61 20.30 -19.95
C GLY A 145 2.06 19.85 -20.17
N VAL A 146 2.52 18.75 -19.54
CA VAL A 146 3.82 18.14 -19.88
C VAL A 146 3.78 17.61 -21.32
N ASP A 147 4.90 17.76 -22.06
CA ASP A 147 5.04 17.17 -23.38
C ASP A 147 5.24 15.64 -23.28
N VAL A 148 4.12 14.91 -23.35
CA VAL A 148 4.10 13.44 -23.25
C VAL A 148 4.87 12.78 -24.41
N ALA A 149 4.89 13.38 -25.60
CA ALA A 149 5.61 12.83 -26.75
C ALA A 149 7.13 12.90 -26.52
N ALA A 150 7.63 14.06 -26.04
CA ALA A 150 9.03 14.22 -25.69
C ALA A 150 9.45 13.30 -24.53
N LEU A 151 8.58 13.14 -23.50
CA LEU A 151 8.79 12.21 -22.39
C LEU A 151 8.94 10.76 -22.91
N ARG A 152 8.00 10.27 -23.71
CA ARG A 152 8.04 8.92 -24.30
C ARG A 152 9.28 8.70 -25.16
N SER A 153 9.63 9.68 -26.01
CA SER A 153 10.82 9.61 -26.85
C SER A 153 12.10 9.48 -26.01
N ALA A 154 12.20 10.25 -24.92
CA ALA A 154 13.38 10.22 -24.06
C ALA A 154 13.46 8.96 -23.18
N ALA A 155 12.34 8.33 -22.86
CA ALA A 155 12.31 7.07 -22.12
C ALA A 155 12.88 5.88 -22.93
N GLY A 156 12.78 5.93 -24.25
CA GLY A 156 13.35 4.89 -25.13
C GLY A 156 12.72 3.50 -24.96
N SER A 157 11.59 3.41 -24.25
CA SER A 157 10.82 2.21 -24.00
C SER A 157 9.34 2.50 -24.18
N GLU A 158 8.53 1.47 -24.52
CA GLU A 158 7.09 1.61 -24.54
C GLU A 158 6.56 1.84 -23.12
N LEU A 159 5.79 2.93 -22.92
CA LEU A 159 5.26 3.31 -21.64
C LEU A 159 3.76 3.05 -21.55
N PHE A 160 3.30 2.51 -20.43
CA PHE A 160 1.94 2.64 -19.95
C PHE A 160 1.90 3.85 -19.01
N PHE A 161 1.57 5.01 -19.55
CA PHE A 161 1.56 6.27 -18.81
C PHE A 161 0.16 6.63 -18.36
N ALA A 162 -0.06 6.64 -17.06
CA ALA A 162 -1.35 6.93 -16.42
C ALA A 162 -1.19 8.02 -15.34
N PRO A 163 -1.02 9.31 -15.76
CA PRO A 163 -0.80 10.43 -14.84
C PRO A 163 -2.09 10.89 -14.15
N ASN A 164 -1.94 11.72 -13.12
CA ASN A 164 -3.02 12.48 -12.51
C ASN A 164 -3.25 13.81 -13.25
N PHE A 165 -3.65 13.76 -14.53
CA PHE A 165 -4.08 14.95 -15.26
C PHE A 165 -5.56 15.23 -14.98
N HIS A 166 -5.88 16.49 -14.73
CA HIS A 166 -7.25 16.87 -14.42
C HIS A 166 -8.11 16.99 -15.68
N PRO A 167 -9.25 16.27 -15.79
CA PRO A 167 -10.06 16.21 -17.01
C PRO A 167 -10.52 17.57 -17.55
N SER A 168 -10.71 18.57 -16.67
CA SER A 168 -11.20 19.91 -17.05
C SER A 168 -10.11 20.91 -17.44
N TYR A 169 -8.81 20.56 -17.32
CA TYR A 169 -7.74 21.51 -17.63
C TYR A 169 -7.39 21.61 -19.11
N GLY A 170 -8.06 20.82 -19.95
CA GLY A 170 -7.86 20.88 -21.41
C GLY A 170 -6.56 20.24 -21.89
N THR A 171 -5.89 19.46 -21.03
CA THR A 171 -4.70 18.69 -21.41
C THR A 171 -5.07 17.66 -22.49
N ASP A 172 -4.25 17.52 -23.51
CA ASP A 172 -4.43 16.47 -24.54
C ASP A 172 -4.19 15.09 -23.95
N LEU A 173 -5.25 14.31 -23.85
CA LEU A 173 -5.23 12.94 -23.33
C LEU A 173 -4.95 11.88 -24.41
N SER A 174 -4.69 12.27 -25.67
CA SER A 174 -4.46 11.30 -26.76
C SER A 174 -3.26 10.40 -26.50
N ASN A 175 -2.21 10.92 -25.88
CA ASN A 175 -0.93 10.27 -25.64
C ASN A 175 -0.78 9.59 -24.28
N VAL A 176 -1.84 9.51 -23.45
CA VAL A 176 -1.85 8.74 -22.20
C VAL A 176 -2.55 7.41 -22.38
N ASP A 177 -2.19 6.39 -21.60
CA ASP A 177 -2.82 5.06 -21.61
C ASP A 177 -3.94 4.97 -20.56
N GLY A 178 -3.93 5.84 -19.57
CA GLY A 178 -4.92 5.96 -18.52
C GLY A 178 -4.81 7.26 -17.75
N LEU A 179 -5.62 7.43 -16.70
CA LEU A 179 -5.50 8.53 -15.75
C LEU A 179 -5.65 8.00 -14.32
N LEU A 180 -4.91 8.62 -13.40
CA LEU A 180 -5.10 8.55 -11.97
C LEU A 180 -6.03 9.70 -11.54
N ASN A 181 -7.06 9.41 -10.75
CA ASN A 181 -7.77 10.42 -9.97
C ASN A 181 -7.14 10.49 -8.57
N TRP A 182 -6.63 11.66 -8.17
CA TRP A 182 -6.07 11.82 -6.82
C TRP A 182 -7.14 12.09 -5.76
N MET A 183 -8.26 12.70 -6.16
CA MET A 183 -9.30 13.16 -5.23
C MET A 183 -10.12 11.97 -4.68
N ALA A 184 -9.63 11.37 -3.61
CA ALA A 184 -10.24 10.23 -2.92
C ALA A 184 -11.32 10.64 -1.90
N TRP A 185 -11.64 11.94 -1.79
CA TRP A 185 -12.52 12.50 -0.77
C TRP A 185 -13.59 13.38 -1.39
N PRO A 186 -14.78 13.51 -0.77
CA PRO A 186 -15.72 14.55 -1.13
C PRO A 186 -15.08 15.93 -0.97
N ASN A 187 -15.28 16.82 -1.95
CA ASN A 187 -14.56 18.09 -2.01
C ASN A 187 -15.42 19.20 -2.63
N ASP A 188 -14.92 20.43 -2.61
CA ASP A 188 -15.55 21.61 -3.21
C ASP A 188 -15.35 21.75 -4.73
N GLY A 189 -14.68 20.79 -5.35
CA GLY A 189 -14.22 20.86 -6.74
C GLY A 189 -12.82 21.46 -6.88
N ASN A 190 -12.14 21.83 -5.78
CA ASN A 190 -10.83 22.46 -5.79
C ASN A 190 -9.96 22.13 -4.55
N ASN A 191 -9.88 20.86 -4.18
CA ASN A 191 -9.00 20.39 -3.10
C ASN A 191 -9.26 21.03 -1.72
N LYS A 192 -10.53 21.31 -1.39
CA LYS A 192 -11.02 21.69 -0.06
C LYS A 192 -12.27 20.91 0.29
N ALA A 193 -12.61 20.89 1.57
CA ALA A 193 -13.87 20.26 1.99
C ALA A 193 -15.09 20.87 1.28
N PRO A 194 -16.15 20.09 1.04
CA PRO A 194 -17.40 20.61 0.51
C PRO A 194 -17.93 21.78 1.33
N ASP A 195 -18.49 22.76 0.65
CA ASP A 195 -19.16 23.91 1.25
C ASP A 195 -20.41 24.33 0.46
N ALA A 196 -20.95 25.50 0.75
CA ALA A 196 -22.14 26.00 0.04
C ALA A 196 -21.88 26.31 -1.44
N THR A 197 -20.63 26.40 -1.88
CA THR A 197 -20.24 26.75 -3.26
C THR A 197 -19.96 25.53 -4.12
N GLY A 198 -19.60 24.40 -3.51
CA GLY A 198 -19.27 23.16 -4.22
C GLY A 198 -19.36 21.92 -3.34
N ASN A 199 -19.86 20.85 -3.95
CA ASN A 199 -19.88 19.51 -3.36
C ASN A 199 -19.74 18.47 -4.47
N VAL A 200 -18.54 17.92 -4.62
CA VAL A 200 -18.22 16.84 -5.56
C VAL A 200 -17.96 15.58 -4.75
N THR A 201 -18.79 14.58 -4.93
CA THR A 201 -18.58 13.26 -4.31
C THR A 201 -17.44 12.52 -4.99
N VAL A 202 -16.88 11.51 -4.33
CA VAL A 202 -15.81 10.67 -4.94
C VAL A 202 -16.31 9.99 -6.20
N GLU A 203 -17.55 9.49 -6.19
CA GLU A 203 -18.21 8.88 -7.35
C GLU A 203 -18.36 9.85 -8.52
N GLN A 204 -18.75 11.11 -8.26
CA GLN A 204 -18.81 12.14 -9.29
C GLN A 204 -17.44 12.43 -9.88
N GLY A 205 -16.40 12.44 -9.06
CA GLY A 205 -15.00 12.52 -9.50
C GLY A 205 -14.62 11.35 -10.41
N ASP A 206 -14.93 10.10 -10.00
CA ASP A 206 -14.73 8.92 -10.85
C ASP A 206 -15.38 9.07 -12.23
N GLN A 207 -16.65 9.51 -12.27
CA GLN A 207 -17.38 9.67 -13.52
C GLN A 207 -16.78 10.75 -14.45
N GLN A 208 -16.23 11.82 -13.88
CA GLN A 208 -15.51 12.84 -14.65
C GLN A 208 -14.28 12.25 -15.35
N TYR A 209 -13.48 11.49 -14.63
CA TYR A 209 -12.28 10.83 -15.18
C TYR A 209 -12.64 9.75 -16.20
N ILE A 210 -13.57 8.87 -15.89
CA ILE A 210 -14.01 7.78 -16.78
C ILE A 210 -14.57 8.35 -18.09
N SER A 211 -15.37 9.42 -18.00
CA SER A 211 -15.94 10.08 -19.19
C SER A 211 -14.85 10.68 -20.08
N ALA A 212 -13.83 11.33 -19.48
CA ALA A 212 -12.72 11.92 -20.22
C ALA A 212 -11.81 10.87 -20.87
N LEU A 213 -11.67 9.70 -20.26
CA LEU A 213 -10.80 8.62 -20.70
C LEU A 213 -11.29 7.92 -21.98
N ALA A 214 -12.57 7.99 -22.30
CA ALA A 214 -13.16 7.38 -23.51
C ALA A 214 -12.75 5.89 -23.69
N GLY A 215 -12.73 5.11 -22.60
CA GLY A 215 -12.40 3.68 -22.59
C GLY A 215 -10.92 3.34 -22.29
N LYS A 216 -10.05 4.31 -22.08
CA LYS A 216 -8.69 4.07 -21.56
C LYS A 216 -8.73 3.67 -20.08
N ALA A 217 -7.60 3.22 -19.54
CA ALA A 217 -7.53 2.73 -18.17
C ALA A 217 -7.80 3.83 -17.13
N TYR A 218 -8.55 3.47 -16.10
CA TYR A 218 -8.80 4.31 -14.94
C TYR A 218 -8.13 3.74 -13.71
N ILE A 219 -7.40 4.59 -12.98
CA ILE A 219 -6.88 4.31 -11.64
C ILE A 219 -7.79 5.03 -10.65
N ALA A 220 -8.64 4.27 -9.97
CA ALA A 220 -9.55 4.81 -8.98
C ALA A 220 -8.84 5.00 -7.64
N PRO A 221 -8.97 6.15 -6.98
CA PRO A 221 -8.36 6.36 -5.69
C PRO A 221 -9.15 5.69 -4.57
N ALA A 222 -8.46 5.27 -3.53
CA ALA A 222 -9.04 4.86 -2.26
C ALA A 222 -8.27 5.49 -1.11
N SER A 223 -8.94 6.24 -0.24
CA SER A 223 -8.30 6.82 0.94
C SER A 223 -9.22 6.73 2.14
N PRO A 224 -8.67 6.46 3.35
CA PRO A 224 -9.49 6.37 4.56
C PRO A 224 -9.99 7.73 5.03
N TRP A 225 -9.15 8.74 4.95
CA TRP A 225 -9.47 10.13 5.26
C TRP A 225 -8.34 11.07 4.85
N PHE A 226 -8.45 12.35 5.23
CA PHE A 226 -7.41 13.34 5.06
C PHE A 226 -7.44 14.34 6.21
N SER A 227 -6.27 14.61 6.78
CA SER A 227 -6.09 15.66 7.76
C SER A 227 -4.65 16.16 7.75
N THR A 228 -4.47 17.47 7.73
CA THR A 228 -3.16 18.09 7.72
C THR A 228 -3.18 19.38 8.54
N HIS A 229 -2.07 19.67 9.24
CA HIS A 229 -1.96 20.85 10.09
C HIS A 229 -0.55 21.44 10.07
N PHE A 230 -0.02 21.72 8.87
CA PHE A 230 1.24 22.41 8.72
C PHE A 230 1.04 23.92 8.75
N GLY A 231 1.82 24.59 9.59
CA GLY A 231 1.89 26.04 9.66
C GLY A 231 2.91 26.64 8.69
N PRO A 232 3.26 27.92 8.89
CA PRO A 232 4.20 28.64 8.02
C PRO A 232 5.65 28.18 8.16
N GLU A 233 5.95 27.25 9.05
CA GLU A 233 7.27 26.64 9.22
C GLU A 233 7.72 25.82 8.01
N VAL A 234 6.77 25.43 7.13
CA VAL A 234 7.05 24.72 5.87
C VAL A 234 6.46 25.46 4.68
N SER A 235 7.06 25.31 3.52
CA SER A 235 6.61 25.99 2.29
C SER A 235 5.27 25.46 1.75
N TYR A 236 4.88 24.26 2.14
CA TYR A 236 3.62 23.57 1.79
C TYR A 236 2.58 23.68 2.90
N SER A 237 2.64 24.72 3.72
CA SER A 237 1.72 24.95 4.83
C SER A 237 0.25 24.82 4.45
N LYS A 238 -0.50 24.10 5.28
CA LYS A 238 -1.90 23.75 5.03
C LYS A 238 -2.56 23.26 6.32
N ASN A 239 -3.83 23.63 6.50
CA ASN A 239 -4.63 23.20 7.65
C ASN A 239 -6.07 22.96 7.21
N TRP A 240 -6.39 21.74 6.77
CA TRP A 240 -7.73 21.33 6.39
C TRP A 240 -7.95 19.82 6.53
N VAL A 241 -9.21 19.44 6.53
CA VAL A 241 -9.68 18.05 6.52
C VAL A 241 -10.71 17.87 5.42
N PHE A 242 -10.89 16.64 4.97
CA PHE A 242 -12.03 16.25 4.14
C PHE A 242 -13.03 15.43 4.97
N PRO A 243 -14.35 15.48 4.66
CA PRO A 243 -15.31 14.59 5.28
C PRO A 243 -14.96 13.14 4.96
N SER A 244 -14.87 12.33 5.98
CA SER A 244 -14.33 10.98 5.85
C SER A 244 -15.15 9.91 6.55
N ASP A 245 -15.59 10.14 7.79
CA ASP A 245 -16.50 9.25 8.54
C ASP A 245 -16.38 7.75 8.20
N LEU A 246 -17.34 7.15 7.51
CA LEU A 246 -17.32 5.78 6.99
C LEU A 246 -16.76 5.68 5.56
N LEU A 247 -16.09 6.71 5.05
CA LEU A 247 -15.62 6.78 3.66
C LEU A 247 -14.83 5.55 3.23
N TRP A 248 -13.88 5.08 4.07
CA TRP A 248 -13.04 3.94 3.73
C TRP A 248 -13.83 2.66 3.44
N TYR A 249 -14.83 2.37 4.26
CA TYR A 249 -15.73 1.24 4.05
C TYR A 249 -16.60 1.42 2.80
N ASN A 250 -17.29 2.55 2.70
CA ASN A 250 -18.18 2.85 1.59
C ASN A 250 -17.42 2.84 0.26
N ARG A 251 -16.20 3.40 0.26
CA ARG A 251 -15.36 3.45 -0.94
C ARG A 251 -14.98 2.06 -1.45
N TRP A 252 -14.64 1.12 -0.58
CA TRP A 252 -14.34 -0.25 -0.99
C TRP A 252 -15.57 -0.95 -1.58
N GLU A 253 -16.76 -0.75 -1.02
CA GLU A 253 -18.02 -1.25 -1.61
C GLU A 253 -18.27 -0.66 -3.01
N GLU A 254 -18.10 0.65 -3.17
CA GLU A 254 -18.22 1.34 -4.45
C GLU A 254 -17.22 0.80 -5.48
N LEU A 255 -15.96 0.58 -5.09
CA LEU A 255 -14.91 0.10 -5.98
C LEU A 255 -15.17 -1.33 -6.50
N LEU A 256 -15.79 -2.20 -5.71
CA LEU A 256 -16.21 -3.52 -6.18
C LEU A 256 -17.29 -3.41 -7.28
N THR A 257 -18.21 -2.45 -7.12
CA THR A 257 -19.27 -2.20 -8.11
C THR A 257 -18.73 -1.48 -9.35
N LEU A 258 -17.88 -0.46 -9.17
CA LEU A 258 -17.27 0.31 -10.25
C LEU A 258 -16.36 -0.57 -11.12
N GLY A 259 -15.64 -1.48 -10.52
CA GLY A 259 -14.76 -2.44 -11.18
C GLY A 259 -13.69 -1.80 -12.06
N PRO A 260 -12.94 -0.78 -11.61
CA PRO A 260 -11.90 -0.16 -12.41
C PRO A 260 -10.79 -1.16 -12.75
N ARG A 261 -9.92 -0.84 -13.71
CA ARG A 261 -8.76 -1.70 -13.97
C ARG A 261 -7.74 -1.64 -12.84
N PHE A 262 -7.55 -0.47 -12.24
CA PHE A 262 -6.59 -0.24 -11.16
C PHE A 262 -7.23 0.53 -10.01
N ILE A 263 -6.76 0.23 -8.80
CA ILE A 263 -7.03 1.01 -7.58
C ILE A 263 -5.70 1.50 -7.05
N GLU A 264 -5.63 2.75 -6.62
CA GLU A 264 -4.48 3.27 -5.89
C GLU A 264 -4.90 3.75 -4.51
N ILE A 265 -4.30 3.14 -3.47
CA ILE A 265 -4.48 3.56 -2.08
C ILE A 265 -3.65 4.83 -1.86
N VAL A 266 -4.31 5.89 -1.47
CA VAL A 266 -3.73 7.19 -1.15
C VAL A 266 -3.79 7.36 0.38
N THR A 267 -2.69 7.06 1.10
CA THR A 267 -1.35 6.60 0.72
C THR A 267 -0.84 5.47 1.61
N TRP A 268 0.38 4.97 1.34
CA TRP A 268 1.07 4.06 2.27
C TRP A 268 1.64 4.82 3.48
N ASN A 269 2.35 5.93 3.25
CA ASN A 269 3.19 6.58 4.26
C ASN A 269 3.18 8.13 4.22
N ASP A 270 2.17 8.78 3.65
CA ASP A 270 2.06 10.24 3.80
C ASP A 270 1.48 10.56 5.19
N TYR A 271 2.40 10.63 6.15
CA TYR A 271 2.07 10.93 7.54
C TYR A 271 1.60 12.39 7.68
N GLY A 272 2.14 13.29 6.87
CA GLY A 272 1.81 14.71 6.88
C GLY A 272 0.37 15.03 6.50
N GLU A 273 -0.26 14.16 5.72
CA GLU A 273 -1.68 14.26 5.34
C GLU A 273 -2.59 13.24 6.05
N SER A 274 -2.03 12.46 7.00
CA SER A 274 -2.75 11.53 7.88
C SER A 274 -3.53 10.41 7.17
N HIS A 275 -3.41 10.25 5.88
CA HIS A 275 -4.09 9.19 5.11
C HIS A 275 -3.22 7.93 4.91
N TYR A 276 -2.17 7.81 5.67
CA TYR A 276 -1.33 6.62 5.66
C TYR A 276 -2.09 5.39 6.16
N VAL A 277 -1.86 4.26 5.47
CA VAL A 277 -2.35 2.93 5.90
C VAL A 277 -1.20 2.01 6.30
N GLY A 278 0.03 2.40 6.00
CA GLY A 278 1.24 1.69 6.41
C GLY A 278 1.58 1.93 7.89
N PRO A 279 2.51 1.17 8.44
CA PRO A 279 2.87 1.25 9.85
C PRO A 279 3.69 2.52 10.16
N LEU A 280 3.47 3.08 11.35
CA LEU A 280 4.23 4.23 11.85
C LEU A 280 5.70 3.91 12.21
N ASP A 281 6.02 2.66 12.47
CA ASP A 281 7.36 2.20 12.85
C ASP A 281 8.29 1.94 11.66
N SER A 282 7.79 2.11 10.43
CA SER A 282 8.67 2.10 9.24
C SER A 282 9.62 3.29 9.28
N PRO A 283 10.94 3.09 9.02
CA PRO A 283 11.91 4.17 9.03
C PRO A 283 11.52 5.31 8.07
N HIS A 284 11.43 6.53 8.60
CA HIS A 284 11.12 7.73 7.85
C HIS A 284 11.64 8.98 8.55
N THR A 285 11.96 10.01 7.78
CA THR A 285 12.29 11.32 8.34
C THR A 285 11.03 12.05 8.78
N ASP A 286 11.09 12.72 9.92
CA ASP A 286 9.99 13.56 10.40
C ASP A 286 9.89 14.83 9.54
N ASP A 287 8.80 14.99 8.84
CA ASP A 287 8.45 16.18 8.07
C ASP A 287 7.73 17.26 8.92
N GLY A 288 7.65 17.02 10.23
CA GLY A 288 6.90 17.85 11.19
C GLY A 288 5.53 17.26 11.54
N ALA A 289 5.12 16.15 10.94
CA ALA A 289 3.84 15.50 11.18
C ALA A 289 3.81 14.73 12.51
N SER A 290 4.95 14.45 13.12
CA SER A 290 5.04 13.78 14.43
C SER A 290 4.17 14.44 15.51
N LYS A 291 3.87 15.73 15.36
CA LYS A 291 2.98 16.50 16.24
C LYS A 291 1.56 15.91 16.36
N TRP A 292 1.06 15.25 15.31
CA TRP A 292 -0.32 14.70 15.28
C TRP A 292 -0.41 13.24 14.85
N VAL A 293 0.69 12.59 14.45
CA VAL A 293 0.65 11.16 14.04
C VAL A 293 1.25 10.20 15.06
N ASN A 294 2.07 10.67 15.99
CA ASN A 294 2.67 9.81 17.02
C ASN A 294 1.59 9.09 17.85
N ASP A 295 1.76 7.76 18.00
CA ASP A 295 0.80 6.88 18.67
C ASP A 295 -0.62 6.85 18.04
N MET A 296 -0.72 7.17 16.75
CA MET A 296 -1.95 7.10 15.95
C MET A 296 -1.82 6.01 14.87
N PRO A 297 -1.82 4.71 15.23
CA PRO A 297 -1.72 3.65 14.24
C PRO A 297 -2.97 3.58 13.37
N HIS A 298 -2.78 3.39 12.06
CA HIS A 298 -3.84 3.27 11.07
C HIS A 298 -3.95 1.89 10.43
N ASP A 299 -3.23 0.91 10.94
CA ASP A 299 -3.08 -0.43 10.36
C ASP A 299 -4.41 -1.18 10.18
N GLY A 300 -5.41 -0.94 11.04
CA GLY A 300 -6.72 -1.57 10.92
C GLY A 300 -7.43 -1.25 9.60
N TRP A 301 -7.07 -0.15 8.92
CA TRP A 301 -7.60 0.14 7.60
C TRP A 301 -7.06 -0.83 6.54
N LEU A 302 -5.84 -1.33 6.68
CA LEU A 302 -5.35 -2.43 5.84
C LEU A 302 -6.11 -3.73 6.10
N ASP A 303 -6.41 -4.04 7.37
CA ASP A 303 -7.16 -5.23 7.73
C ASP A 303 -8.56 -5.18 7.11
N LEU A 304 -9.24 -4.02 7.18
CA LEU A 304 -10.51 -3.82 6.50
C LEU A 304 -10.39 -4.00 4.98
N ALA A 305 -9.38 -3.43 4.36
CA ALA A 305 -9.20 -3.47 2.90
C ALA A 305 -8.86 -4.87 2.36
N LYS A 306 -8.23 -5.73 3.15
CA LYS A 306 -7.71 -7.03 2.71
C LYS A 306 -8.73 -7.92 1.98
N PRO A 307 -9.91 -8.21 2.54
CA PRO A 307 -10.91 -9.01 1.84
C PRO A 307 -11.47 -8.28 0.60
N PHE A 308 -11.60 -6.95 0.63
CA PHE A 308 -12.04 -6.16 -0.52
C PHE A 308 -11.01 -6.20 -1.66
N ILE A 309 -9.72 -6.10 -1.35
CA ILE A 309 -8.65 -6.27 -2.35
C ILE A 309 -8.73 -7.65 -3.00
N ALA A 310 -8.95 -8.71 -2.21
CA ALA A 310 -9.09 -10.06 -2.74
C ALA A 310 -10.33 -10.20 -3.63
N ALA A 311 -11.46 -9.65 -3.22
CA ALA A 311 -12.71 -9.62 -3.99
C ALA A 311 -12.54 -8.84 -5.30
N PHE A 312 -11.96 -7.64 -5.25
CA PHE A 312 -11.69 -6.82 -6.41
C PHE A 312 -10.82 -7.54 -7.44
N LYS A 313 -9.72 -8.14 -7.01
CA LYS A 313 -8.80 -8.88 -7.89
C LYS A 313 -9.45 -10.10 -8.53
N ALA A 314 -10.39 -10.72 -7.84
CA ALA A 314 -11.20 -11.81 -8.37
C ALA A 314 -12.33 -11.37 -9.30
N GLY A 315 -12.57 -10.05 -9.42
CA GLY A 315 -13.67 -9.51 -10.22
C GLY A 315 -15.05 -9.64 -9.56
N ALA A 316 -15.08 -9.88 -8.26
CA ALA A 316 -16.33 -9.96 -7.48
C ALA A 316 -16.92 -8.56 -7.26
N THR A 317 -18.23 -8.49 -7.12
CA THR A 317 -18.99 -7.26 -6.83
C THR A 317 -19.47 -7.20 -5.38
N ALA A 318 -19.11 -8.18 -4.54
CA ALA A 318 -19.39 -8.24 -3.12
C ALA A 318 -18.22 -8.90 -2.38
N VAL A 319 -18.00 -8.49 -1.13
CA VAL A 319 -16.85 -8.92 -0.32
C VAL A 319 -17.11 -10.16 0.51
N ASP A 320 -18.36 -10.49 0.80
CA ASP A 320 -18.76 -11.45 1.85
C ASP A 320 -18.03 -12.80 1.77
N SER A 321 -17.89 -13.36 0.57
CA SER A 321 -17.23 -14.66 0.36
C SER A 321 -15.70 -14.62 0.55
N TYR A 322 -15.12 -13.45 0.70
CA TYR A 322 -13.69 -13.22 0.91
C TYR A 322 -13.34 -12.96 2.38
N ILE A 323 -14.36 -12.83 3.24
CA ILE A 323 -14.20 -12.70 4.69
C ILE A 323 -14.01 -14.11 5.26
N THR A 324 -12.78 -14.41 5.69
CA THR A 324 -12.39 -15.76 6.16
C THR A 324 -12.16 -15.85 7.66
N SER A 325 -12.15 -14.72 8.35
CA SER A 325 -11.99 -14.59 9.80
C SER A 325 -12.90 -13.49 10.32
N ASP A 326 -13.28 -13.59 11.59
CA ASP A 326 -14.04 -12.54 12.25
C ASP A 326 -13.10 -11.41 12.66
N GLU A 327 -13.42 -10.20 12.25
CA GLU A 327 -12.65 -9.00 12.57
C GLU A 327 -13.59 -7.84 12.92
N LEU A 328 -13.17 -6.97 13.85
CA LEU A 328 -13.86 -5.74 14.20
C LEU A 328 -12.88 -4.59 14.14
N ILE A 329 -13.07 -3.70 13.19
CA ILE A 329 -12.23 -2.53 12.95
C ILE A 329 -12.98 -1.31 13.43
N TYR A 330 -12.30 -0.39 14.11
CA TYR A 330 -12.91 0.86 14.56
C TYR A 330 -11.93 2.03 14.44
N TRP A 331 -12.49 3.23 14.29
CA TRP A 331 -11.72 4.48 14.30
C TRP A 331 -12.58 5.64 14.85
N TYR A 332 -11.93 6.65 15.36
CA TYR A 332 -12.55 7.84 15.90
C TYR A 332 -11.49 8.95 16.09
N ARG A 333 -11.94 10.18 16.19
CA ARG A 333 -11.09 11.29 16.61
C ARG A 333 -10.98 11.32 18.15
N PRO A 334 -9.80 11.58 18.72
CA PRO A 334 -9.65 11.62 20.17
C PRO A 334 -10.26 12.88 20.81
N THR A 335 -10.77 13.84 20.01
CA THR A 335 -11.34 15.10 20.47
C THR A 335 -12.59 15.43 19.66
N PRO A 336 -13.71 15.84 20.30
CA PRO A 336 -14.87 16.37 19.59
C PRO A 336 -14.53 17.61 18.78
N LYS A 337 -15.18 17.78 17.61
CA LYS A 337 -14.92 18.90 16.69
C LYS A 337 -15.23 20.29 17.26
N ASP A 338 -16.13 20.37 18.21
CA ASP A 338 -16.56 21.63 18.81
C ASP A 338 -15.68 22.09 19.97
N VAL A 339 -14.67 21.33 20.37
CA VAL A 339 -13.72 21.75 21.40
C VAL A 339 -12.91 22.93 20.86
N ASP A 340 -13.05 24.08 21.52
CA ASP A 340 -12.33 25.30 21.14
C ASP A 340 -10.89 25.28 21.66
N CYS A 341 -9.98 24.93 20.79
CA CYS A 341 -8.53 24.94 21.04
C CYS A 341 -7.79 26.03 20.26
N ASP A 342 -8.49 26.87 19.53
CA ASP A 342 -7.92 27.81 18.58
C ASP A 342 -6.89 28.75 19.25
N ALA A 343 -7.19 29.21 20.48
CA ALA A 343 -6.28 30.07 21.25
C ALA A 343 -5.09 29.32 21.89
N THR A 344 -5.11 27.99 21.91
CA THR A 344 -4.11 27.13 22.56
C THR A 344 -3.40 26.21 21.58
N ASP A 345 -3.65 26.38 20.29
CA ASP A 345 -2.97 25.65 19.23
C ASP A 345 -1.50 26.04 19.20
N THR A 346 -0.69 25.24 19.87
CA THR A 346 0.75 25.42 19.98
C THR A 346 1.53 24.57 18.97
N CYS A 347 0.83 23.83 18.12
CA CYS A 347 1.45 23.05 17.05
C CYS A 347 1.98 23.94 15.92
N MET A 348 1.61 25.21 15.93
CA MET A 348 1.97 26.19 14.91
C MET A 348 2.72 27.37 15.51
N ASP A 349 3.42 28.11 14.67
CA ASP A 349 4.03 29.37 15.05
C ASP A 349 2.91 30.35 15.47
N PRO A 350 2.92 30.85 16.72
CA PRO A 350 1.89 31.77 17.21
C PRO A 350 1.87 33.09 16.43
N ASN A 351 2.91 33.42 15.68
CA ASN A 351 2.96 34.59 14.80
C ASN A 351 2.45 34.31 13.38
N ALA A 352 1.99 33.10 13.11
CA ALA A 352 1.40 32.76 11.83
C ALA A 352 0.23 33.66 11.51
N SER A 353 0.11 34.06 10.25
CA SER A 353 -0.99 34.88 9.77
C SER A 353 -1.64 34.18 8.57
N ASN A 354 -2.97 34.19 8.51
CA ASN A 354 -3.72 33.65 7.38
C ASN A 354 -3.79 34.61 6.18
N SER A 355 -2.94 35.64 6.16
CA SER A 355 -2.95 36.69 5.12
C SER A 355 -2.57 36.18 3.73
N SER A 356 -1.91 35.04 3.62
CA SER A 356 -1.57 34.39 2.34
C SER A 356 -2.74 33.67 1.67
N GLY A 357 -3.91 33.64 2.32
CA GLY A 357 -5.06 32.84 1.87
C GLY A 357 -5.02 31.38 2.29
N ASN A 358 -3.90 30.89 2.83
CA ASN A 358 -3.85 29.60 3.49
C ASN A 358 -4.33 29.75 4.93
N TYR A 359 -4.99 28.71 5.44
CA TYR A 359 -5.47 28.67 6.80
C TYR A 359 -4.48 27.88 7.65
N PHE A 360 -3.89 28.52 8.68
CA PHE A 360 -2.81 27.90 9.45
C PHE A 360 -3.13 27.69 10.93
N ILE A 361 -3.96 28.56 11.51
CA ILE A 361 -4.19 28.62 12.95
C ILE A 361 -5.57 28.08 13.29
N GLY A 362 -5.65 27.34 14.39
CA GLY A 362 -6.90 26.83 14.94
C GLY A 362 -7.40 25.58 14.24
N ARG A 363 -8.71 25.37 14.33
CA ARG A 363 -9.35 24.19 13.75
C ARG A 363 -9.19 24.14 12.24
N PRO A 364 -8.98 22.95 11.65
CA PRO A 364 -8.77 22.81 10.21
C PRO A 364 -10.01 23.26 9.41
N ASN A 365 -9.77 23.85 8.23
CA ASN A 365 -10.85 24.13 7.30
C ASN A 365 -11.58 22.83 6.97
N GLY A 366 -12.91 22.84 6.98
CA GLY A 366 -13.73 21.64 6.74
C GLY A 366 -14.08 20.83 8.00
N TYR A 367 -13.61 21.19 9.20
CA TYR A 367 -13.89 20.43 10.42
C TYR A 367 -15.40 20.27 10.69
N GLN A 368 -16.22 21.23 10.24
CA GLN A 368 -17.68 21.19 10.42
C GLN A 368 -18.33 20.01 9.68
N THR A 369 -17.68 19.51 8.62
CA THR A 369 -18.20 18.41 7.79
C THR A 369 -18.02 17.04 8.42
N MET A 370 -17.24 16.93 9.51
CA MET A 370 -16.97 15.67 10.19
C MET A 370 -18.03 15.39 11.25
N GLU A 371 -18.31 14.10 11.50
CA GLU A 371 -19.19 13.67 12.58
C GLU A 371 -18.42 13.29 13.85
N ASP A 372 -18.97 13.66 15.01
CA ASP A 372 -18.48 13.21 16.32
C ASP A 372 -19.03 11.83 16.62
N SER A 373 -18.38 10.80 16.02
CA SER A 373 -18.79 9.40 16.16
C SER A 373 -17.59 8.48 16.34
N VAL A 374 -17.84 7.31 16.91
CA VAL A 374 -16.98 6.13 16.81
C VAL A 374 -17.54 5.28 15.69
N PHE A 375 -16.74 5.08 14.66
CA PHE A 375 -17.06 4.28 13.48
C PHE A 375 -16.57 2.86 13.68
N VAL A 376 -17.40 1.89 13.31
CA VAL A 376 -17.12 0.46 13.52
C VAL A 376 -17.49 -0.32 12.28
N VAL A 377 -16.59 -1.16 11.80
CA VAL A 377 -16.85 -2.11 10.71
C VAL A 377 -16.61 -3.52 11.23
N SER A 378 -17.58 -4.40 11.04
CA SER A 378 -17.45 -5.82 11.28
C SER A 378 -17.25 -6.57 9.96
N LEU A 379 -16.26 -7.45 9.94
CA LEU A 379 -16.03 -8.46 8.91
C LEU A 379 -16.28 -9.80 9.57
N PHE A 380 -17.49 -10.38 9.42
CA PHE A 380 -17.88 -11.58 10.16
C PHE A 380 -18.20 -12.77 9.27
N THR A 381 -17.76 -13.92 9.69
CA THR A 381 -18.07 -15.22 9.04
C THR A 381 -19.46 -15.73 9.40
N ALA A 382 -20.05 -15.25 10.49
CA ALA A 382 -21.40 -15.56 10.94
C ALA A 382 -22.00 -14.38 11.72
N ALA A 383 -23.33 -14.29 11.76
CA ALA A 383 -24.02 -13.24 12.48
C ALA A 383 -23.61 -13.16 13.96
N ALA A 384 -23.53 -11.95 14.49
CA ALA A 384 -23.15 -11.68 15.87
C ALA A 384 -23.80 -10.37 16.36
N GLU A 385 -23.84 -10.21 17.67
CA GLU A 385 -24.24 -8.96 18.32
C GLU A 385 -22.98 -8.17 18.70
N ILE A 386 -22.96 -6.86 18.38
CA ILE A 386 -21.87 -5.96 18.70
C ILE A 386 -22.38 -4.92 19.69
N THR A 387 -21.77 -4.80 20.85
CA THR A 387 -21.99 -3.69 21.77
C THR A 387 -20.80 -2.75 21.73
N VAL A 388 -21.05 -1.48 21.43
CA VAL A 388 -20.06 -0.40 21.42
C VAL A 388 -20.42 0.59 22.49
N THR A 389 -19.47 0.90 23.37
CA THR A 389 -19.63 1.94 24.39
C THR A 389 -18.57 3.01 24.18
N SER A 390 -19.00 4.25 24.04
CA SER A 390 -18.16 5.45 23.92
C SER A 390 -18.49 6.40 25.08
N GLY A 391 -17.60 6.47 26.07
CA GLY A 391 -17.87 7.21 27.31
C GLY A 391 -19.17 6.73 27.95
N SER A 392 -20.18 7.62 28.02
CA SER A 392 -21.50 7.29 28.53
C SER A 392 -22.49 6.74 27.50
N ASN A 393 -22.16 6.79 26.22
CA ASN A 393 -23.02 6.30 25.14
C ASN A 393 -22.79 4.81 24.93
N SER A 394 -23.86 4.02 24.87
CA SER A 394 -23.75 2.58 24.58
C SER A 394 -24.84 2.18 23.59
N GLN A 395 -24.45 1.47 22.54
CA GLN A 395 -25.38 0.94 21.54
C GLN A 395 -25.02 -0.51 21.21
N THR A 396 -26.06 -1.28 20.91
CA THR A 396 -25.95 -2.69 20.52
C THR A 396 -26.54 -2.87 19.13
N PHE A 397 -25.81 -3.55 18.27
CA PHE A 397 -26.15 -3.79 16.87
C PHE A 397 -26.19 -5.30 16.59
N GLN A 398 -27.09 -5.69 15.70
CA GLN A 398 -27.10 -7.03 15.10
C GLN A 398 -26.34 -6.97 13.79
N ALA A 399 -25.16 -7.59 13.73
CA ALA A 399 -24.37 -7.71 12.52
C ALA A 399 -24.68 -9.03 11.83
N SER A 400 -24.94 -9.00 10.53
CA SER A 400 -25.02 -10.22 9.71
C SER A 400 -23.62 -10.80 9.45
N ALA A 401 -23.55 -12.00 8.88
CA ALA A 401 -22.34 -12.45 8.20
C ALA A 401 -22.05 -11.48 7.04
N GLY A 402 -20.77 -11.29 6.73
CA GLY A 402 -20.30 -10.33 5.74
C GLY A 402 -19.76 -9.06 6.38
N ALA A 403 -19.63 -8.02 5.57
CA ALA A 403 -19.18 -6.70 6.01
C ALA A 403 -20.37 -5.82 6.43
N ASN A 404 -20.28 -5.20 7.61
CA ASN A 404 -21.32 -4.30 8.09
C ASN A 404 -20.67 -3.10 8.78
N ALA A 405 -21.22 -1.90 8.59
CA ALA A 405 -20.72 -0.67 9.17
C ALA A 405 -21.73 -0.05 10.14
N PHE A 406 -21.22 0.48 11.23
CA PHE A 406 -22.01 1.10 12.31
C PHE A 406 -21.31 2.36 12.80
N GLN A 407 -22.06 3.23 13.44
CA GLN A 407 -21.50 4.38 14.14
C GLN A 407 -22.25 4.61 15.46
N VAL A 408 -21.51 5.07 16.47
CA VAL A 408 -22.02 5.41 17.79
C VAL A 408 -21.63 6.84 18.10
N PRO A 409 -22.53 7.68 18.61
CA PRO A 409 -22.18 9.04 19.01
C PRO A 409 -20.99 9.05 19.96
N MET A 410 -20.02 9.91 19.68
CA MET A 410 -18.80 10.07 20.46
C MET A 410 -19.13 10.46 21.91
N GLY A 411 -18.49 9.81 22.86
CA GLY A 411 -18.57 10.13 24.29
C GLY A 411 -17.18 10.26 24.89
N VAL A 412 -17.01 11.25 25.75
CA VAL A 412 -15.74 11.48 26.47
C VAL A 412 -15.42 10.29 27.39
N GLY A 413 -14.18 9.84 27.37
CA GLY A 413 -13.69 8.69 28.12
C GLY A 413 -13.24 7.54 27.23
N THR A 414 -13.22 6.35 27.78
CA THR A 414 -12.77 5.12 27.13
C THR A 414 -13.82 4.60 26.14
N GLN A 415 -13.37 4.02 25.04
CA GLN A 415 -14.21 3.29 24.09
C GLN A 415 -14.03 1.78 24.34
N THR A 416 -15.13 1.04 24.45
CA THR A 416 -15.10 -0.42 24.61
C THR A 416 -16.00 -1.11 23.60
N PHE A 417 -15.59 -2.30 23.23
CA PHE A 417 -16.24 -3.12 22.19
C PHE A 417 -16.44 -4.53 22.73
N SER A 418 -17.59 -5.11 22.48
CA SER A 418 -17.88 -6.51 22.81
C SER A 418 -18.65 -7.15 21.66
N VAL A 419 -18.23 -8.33 21.25
CA VAL A 419 -18.92 -9.13 20.25
C VAL A 419 -19.40 -10.41 20.90
N THR A 420 -20.71 -10.69 20.80
CA THR A 420 -21.31 -11.91 21.32
C THR A 420 -21.99 -12.71 20.22
N ARG A 421 -21.96 -14.01 20.36
CA ARG A 421 -22.62 -14.96 19.45
C ARG A 421 -23.26 -16.07 20.26
N ASN A 422 -24.57 -16.27 20.11
CA ASN A 422 -25.34 -17.24 20.87
C ASN A 422 -25.20 -17.07 22.41
N GLY A 423 -25.12 -15.81 22.87
CA GLY A 423 -24.96 -15.47 24.28
C GLY A 423 -23.54 -15.63 24.85
N ALA A 424 -22.58 -16.09 24.05
CA ALA A 424 -21.18 -16.19 24.47
C ALA A 424 -20.36 -15.05 23.87
N THR A 425 -19.46 -14.46 24.66
CA THR A 425 -18.52 -13.44 24.18
C THR A 425 -17.51 -14.09 23.23
N VAL A 426 -17.46 -13.60 21.99
CA VAL A 426 -16.49 -14.02 20.96
C VAL A 426 -15.19 -13.29 21.18
N PHE A 427 -15.24 -11.97 21.29
CA PHE A 427 -14.13 -11.13 21.68
C PHE A 427 -14.62 -9.80 22.27
N GLN A 428 -13.73 -9.14 22.98
CA GLN A 428 -13.95 -7.82 23.56
C GLN A 428 -12.65 -7.03 23.57
N GLY A 429 -12.78 -5.71 23.65
CA GLY A 429 -11.60 -4.87 23.68
C GLY A 429 -11.89 -3.44 24.10
N THR A 430 -10.79 -2.72 24.29
CA THR A 430 -10.79 -1.32 24.73
C THR A 430 -9.87 -0.55 23.81
N SER A 431 -10.25 0.67 23.46
CA SER A 431 -9.47 1.55 22.59
C SER A 431 -8.12 1.94 23.21
N LEU A 432 -7.15 2.25 22.34
CA LEU A 432 -5.82 2.70 22.76
C LEU A 432 -5.86 4.05 23.47
N LYS A 433 -6.69 4.97 22.99
CA LYS A 433 -6.79 6.33 23.51
C LYS A 433 -8.21 6.62 23.99
N GLN A 434 -8.32 7.48 24.98
CA GLN A 434 -9.60 8.00 25.43
C GLN A 434 -9.99 9.22 24.60
N ILE A 435 -11.28 9.42 24.37
CA ILE A 435 -11.80 10.69 23.88
C ILE A 435 -11.77 11.68 25.03
N ILE A 436 -11.17 12.84 24.79
CA ILE A 436 -11.05 13.92 25.77
C ILE A 436 -11.86 15.14 25.33
N ASN A 437 -12.46 15.84 26.30
CA ASN A 437 -13.14 17.13 26.07
C ASN A 437 -12.23 18.26 26.54
N GLY A 438 -11.22 18.59 25.77
CA GLY A 438 -10.28 19.64 26.13
C GLY A 438 -9.05 19.61 25.22
N CYS A 439 -8.32 20.71 25.23
CA CYS A 439 -7.12 20.86 24.46
C CYS A 439 -5.93 20.19 25.18
N SER A 440 -5.15 19.41 24.48
CA SER A 440 -3.87 18.95 25.02
C SER A 440 -2.89 20.12 25.01
N ARG A 441 -2.06 20.17 26.00
CA ARG A 441 -1.22 21.34 26.22
C ARG A 441 0.18 21.25 25.62
N ASN A 442 0.52 20.19 24.90
CA ASN A 442 1.92 19.91 24.57
C ASN A 442 2.13 19.42 23.14
N CYS A 443 2.19 20.35 22.20
CA CYS A 443 2.85 20.10 20.93
C CYS A 443 4.40 20.21 21.02
N THR A 444 4.95 20.63 22.17
CA THR A 444 6.39 20.87 22.34
C THR A 444 7.14 19.75 23.09
N THR A 445 6.44 18.75 23.57
CA THR A 445 7.06 17.56 24.17
C THR A 445 6.59 16.34 23.42
N SER A 446 7.41 15.33 23.31
CA SER A 446 7.20 14.03 22.65
C SER A 446 5.92 13.27 23.03
N ASN A 447 4.93 13.91 23.60
CA ASN A 447 3.64 13.41 24.01
C ASN A 447 2.51 14.29 23.47
N HIS A 448 2.22 14.15 22.20
CA HIS A 448 0.92 14.00 21.61
C HIS A 448 -0.14 15.05 21.72
N ASN A 449 -0.50 15.43 20.59
CA ASN A 449 -1.87 15.62 20.18
C ASN A 449 -2.45 16.91 20.52
N LEU A 450 -2.65 17.62 19.47
CA LEU A 450 -3.98 18.05 19.28
C LEU A 450 -4.09 18.85 18.03
N SER A 451 -4.15 18.19 16.99
CA SER A 451 -5.03 18.69 15.97
C SER A 451 -6.40 18.05 16.20
N SER A 452 -7.45 18.80 16.00
CA SER A 452 -8.83 18.32 15.97
C SER A 452 -9.06 17.19 14.96
N SER A 453 -8.02 16.72 14.32
CA SER A 453 -7.99 15.72 13.26
C SER A 453 -7.30 14.42 13.63
N ASP A 454 -6.76 14.32 14.85
CA ASP A 454 -6.11 13.08 15.27
C ASP A 454 -7.10 11.94 15.39
N HIS A 455 -6.80 10.86 14.73
CA HIS A 455 -7.63 9.69 14.68
C HIS A 455 -6.91 8.51 15.29
N ASN A 456 -7.61 7.72 16.03
CA ASN A 456 -7.09 6.49 16.59
C ASN A 456 -7.81 5.30 15.98
N GLN A 457 -7.04 4.33 15.54
CA GLN A 457 -7.55 3.14 14.92
C GLN A 457 -7.00 1.92 15.64
N LYS A 458 -7.80 0.95 15.91
CA LYS A 458 -7.36 -0.34 16.40
C LYS A 458 -8.20 -1.46 15.83
N HIS A 459 -7.49 -2.45 15.39
CA HIS A 459 -8.01 -3.73 15.02
C HIS A 459 -8.04 -4.66 16.22
N TYR A 460 -9.17 -5.33 16.48
CA TYR A 460 -9.24 -6.44 17.41
C TYR A 460 -9.16 -7.74 16.63
N HIS A 461 -7.96 -8.23 16.51
CA HIS A 461 -7.73 -9.58 16.06
C HIS A 461 -7.80 -10.52 17.28
N TYR A 462 -8.47 -11.63 17.14
CA TYR A 462 -8.37 -12.72 18.07
C TYR A 462 -6.94 -13.23 18.07
N ASP A 463 -6.22 -12.94 19.18
CA ASP A 463 -4.93 -13.50 19.53
C ASP A 463 -3.66 -12.92 18.87
N HIS A 464 -3.15 -11.84 19.43
CA HIS A 464 -1.77 -11.38 19.23
C HIS A 464 -0.73 -12.52 19.44
N LYS A 465 -1.07 -13.57 20.20
CA LYS A 465 -0.26 -14.79 20.35
C LYS A 465 -0.28 -15.66 19.09
N GLN A 466 -1.36 -15.69 18.31
CA GLN A 466 -1.36 -16.43 17.07
C GLN A 466 -0.50 -15.77 15.99
N TYR A 467 -0.46 -14.46 15.91
CA TYR A 467 0.40 -13.76 14.95
C TYR A 467 1.89 -13.96 15.30
N GLN A 468 2.26 -13.83 16.57
CA GLN A 468 3.61 -14.15 17.04
C GLN A 468 3.94 -15.63 16.84
N ASN A 469 2.99 -16.55 17.06
CA ASN A 469 3.19 -17.97 16.81
C ASN A 469 3.21 -18.29 15.31
N GLN A 470 2.44 -17.61 14.46
CA GLN A 470 2.53 -17.77 13.00
C GLN A 470 3.86 -17.23 12.46
N GLN A 471 4.35 -16.09 12.92
CA GLN A 471 5.67 -15.57 12.58
C GLN A 471 6.78 -16.50 13.12
N HIS A 472 6.63 -17.01 14.35
CA HIS A 472 7.57 -17.97 14.92
C HIS A 472 7.55 -19.30 14.16
N ASN A 473 6.36 -19.82 13.83
CA ASN A 473 6.21 -21.05 13.05
C ASN A 473 6.62 -20.86 11.58
N TYR A 474 6.38 -19.69 10.97
CA TYR A 474 6.89 -19.36 9.65
C TYR A 474 8.42 -19.29 9.64
N ASN A 475 9.03 -18.66 10.64
CA ASN A 475 10.48 -18.60 10.79
C ASN A 475 11.09 -19.98 11.08
N ILE A 476 10.43 -20.84 11.88
CA ILE A 476 10.84 -22.22 12.12
C ILE A 476 10.71 -23.06 10.84
N ALA A 477 9.61 -22.92 10.09
CA ALA A 477 9.41 -23.62 8.83
C ALA A 477 10.40 -23.17 7.75
N HIS A 478 10.70 -21.87 7.67
CA HIS A 478 11.66 -21.32 6.74
C HIS A 478 13.10 -21.71 7.11
N ASN A 479 13.47 -21.66 8.39
CA ASN A 479 14.76 -22.13 8.87
C ASN A 479 14.92 -23.65 8.67
N ASN A 480 13.90 -24.45 8.94
CA ASN A 480 13.93 -25.89 8.68
C ASN A 480 14.04 -26.23 7.19
N LYS A 481 13.40 -25.44 6.31
CA LYS A 481 13.55 -25.58 4.86
C LYS A 481 14.95 -25.20 4.39
N TYR A 482 15.57 -24.18 5.01
CA TYR A 482 16.94 -23.76 4.74
C TYR A 482 17.96 -24.78 5.24
N ILE A 483 17.77 -25.32 6.44
CA ILE A 483 18.60 -26.39 7.03
C ILE A 483 18.49 -27.66 6.18
N ASN A 484 17.29 -28.09 5.78
CA ASN A 484 17.10 -29.25 4.92
C ASN A 484 17.72 -29.06 3.53
N HIS A 485 17.72 -27.83 2.99
CA HIS A 485 18.39 -27.54 1.72
C HIS A 485 19.91 -27.56 1.86
N GLN A 486 20.45 -27.06 2.95
CA GLN A 486 21.89 -27.12 3.27
C GLN A 486 22.33 -28.59 3.50
N ASP A 487 21.55 -29.40 4.18
CA ASP A 487 21.82 -30.83 4.39
C ASP A 487 21.76 -31.62 3.08
N HIS A 488 20.86 -31.26 2.15
CA HIS A 488 20.80 -31.88 0.82
C HIS A 488 22.02 -31.54 -0.03
N ILE A 489 22.50 -30.30 0.02
CA ILE A 489 23.75 -29.88 -0.65
C ILE A 489 24.95 -30.55 0.03
N HIS A 490 24.96 -30.62 1.36
CA HIS A 490 26.03 -31.26 2.11
C HIS A 490 26.13 -32.76 1.79
N ASN A 491 25.03 -33.47 1.79
CA ASN A 491 24.96 -34.89 1.44
C ASN A 491 25.33 -35.16 -0.04
N HIS A 492 24.92 -34.26 -0.95
CA HIS A 492 25.33 -34.33 -2.35
C HIS A 492 26.84 -34.15 -2.54
N LEU A 493 27.44 -33.22 -1.80
CA LEU A 493 28.89 -32.98 -1.81
C LEU A 493 29.66 -34.14 -1.17
N ILE A 494 29.17 -34.74 -0.08
CA ILE A 494 29.78 -35.91 0.55
C ILE A 494 29.75 -37.11 -0.39
N ASN A 495 28.62 -37.39 -1.04
CA ASN A 495 28.50 -38.48 -2.00
C ASN A 495 29.39 -38.29 -3.22
N LYS A 496 29.51 -37.06 -3.72
CA LYS A 496 30.42 -36.71 -4.80
C LYS A 496 31.89 -36.89 -4.38
N TYR A 497 32.23 -36.56 -3.12
CA TYR A 497 33.55 -36.76 -2.54
C TYR A 497 33.89 -38.26 -2.36
N LEU A 498 32.97 -39.06 -1.85
CA LEU A 498 33.14 -40.50 -1.69
C LEU A 498 33.34 -41.20 -3.04
N ASN A 499 32.60 -40.77 -4.07
CA ASN A 499 32.76 -41.31 -5.43
C ASN A 499 34.11 -40.91 -6.06
N ILE A 500 34.61 -39.72 -5.79
CA ILE A 500 35.98 -39.29 -6.20
C ILE A 500 37.02 -40.10 -5.48
N ARG A 501 36.85 -40.41 -4.18
CA ARG A 501 37.78 -41.20 -3.39
C ARG A 501 37.83 -42.67 -3.86
N HIS A 502 36.73 -43.26 -4.26
CA HIS A 502 36.67 -44.59 -4.88
C HIS A 502 37.30 -44.62 -6.30
N GLY A 503 37.16 -43.53 -7.08
CA GLY A 503 37.80 -43.40 -8.39
C GLY A 503 39.32 -43.19 -8.30
N LEU A 504 39.82 -42.52 -7.26
CA LEU A 504 41.25 -42.22 -7.06
C LEU A 504 42.07 -43.40 -6.52
N ARG A 505 41.45 -44.43 -5.91
CA ARG A 505 42.19 -45.67 -5.54
C ARG A 505 42.65 -46.46 -6.76
N ARG A 506 42.21 -46.10 -7.96
CA ARG A 506 42.61 -46.75 -9.21
C ARG A 506 43.64 -46.00 -10.07
N ARG A 507 44.06 -44.76 -9.70
CA ARG A 507 45.12 -44.04 -10.45
C ARG A 507 46.02 -43.25 -9.51
N HIS A 508 47.29 -43.65 -9.45
CA HIS A 508 48.36 -42.92 -8.78
C HIS A 508 48.73 -41.62 -9.50
N ARG A 509 49.09 -40.58 -8.69
CA ARG A 509 49.75 -39.30 -8.94
C ARG A 509 48.87 -38.08 -9.12
N THR A 510 48.95 -37.14 -8.12
CA THR A 510 49.63 -35.84 -8.28
C THR A 510 49.54 -34.96 -7.02
N ARG A 511 50.60 -34.22 -6.68
CA ARG A 511 50.80 -33.30 -5.56
C ARG A 511 49.82 -32.09 -5.50
N LYS A 512 49.11 -31.81 -6.58
CA LYS A 512 48.19 -30.64 -6.68
C LYS A 512 46.89 -30.80 -5.87
N LEU A 513 46.39 -32.02 -5.68
CA LEU A 513 45.15 -32.31 -4.95
C LEU A 513 45.28 -32.15 -3.42
N ARG A 514 46.48 -32.27 -2.86
CA ARG A 514 46.68 -32.12 -1.39
C ARG A 514 46.47 -30.69 -0.91
N ARG A 515 46.77 -29.66 -1.74
CA ARG A 515 46.62 -28.25 -1.34
C ARG A 515 45.14 -27.80 -1.34
N SER A 516 44.34 -28.29 -2.26
CA SER A 516 42.90 -28.00 -2.30
C SER A 516 42.11 -28.66 -1.17
N LEU A 517 42.58 -29.81 -0.68
CA LEU A 517 41.96 -30.51 0.46
C LEU A 517 42.26 -29.83 1.81
N GLN A 518 43.43 -29.22 1.97
CA GLN A 518 43.76 -28.47 3.18
C GLN A 518 42.94 -27.16 3.28
N PHE A 519 42.66 -26.52 2.15
CA PHE A 519 41.82 -25.32 2.11
C PHE A 519 40.38 -25.61 2.51
N LEU A 520 39.81 -26.73 2.05
CA LEU A 520 38.44 -27.15 2.39
C LEU A 520 38.30 -27.61 3.87
N LEU A 521 39.37 -28.12 4.50
CA LEU A 521 39.37 -28.49 5.91
C LEU A 521 39.44 -27.25 6.82
N GLN A 522 40.10 -26.18 6.40
CA GLN A 522 40.15 -24.92 7.15
C GLN A 522 38.82 -24.18 7.14
N LEU A 523 38.04 -24.26 6.04
CA LEU A 523 36.67 -23.72 5.98
C LEU A 523 35.68 -24.44 6.92
N ARG A 524 35.97 -25.69 7.30
CA ARG A 524 35.12 -26.48 8.19
C ARG A 524 35.22 -26.08 9.67
N LEU A 525 36.32 -25.45 10.08
CA LEU A 525 36.53 -24.99 11.46
C LEU A 525 35.94 -23.61 11.76
N LEU A 526 35.47 -22.89 10.70
CA LEU A 526 34.89 -21.55 10.85
C LEU A 526 33.34 -21.55 10.88
N SER A 527 32.69 -22.70 10.70
CA SER A 527 31.22 -22.79 10.63
C SER A 527 30.54 -23.30 11.91
N SER A 528 31.26 -23.54 12.98
CA SER A 528 30.75 -24.12 14.24
C SER A 528 30.90 -23.22 15.47
N GLY A 529 30.86 -21.92 15.32
CA GLY A 529 30.89 -21.00 16.46
C GLY A 529 30.24 -19.66 16.13
N THR A 530 29.27 -19.28 16.92
CA THR A 530 28.65 -17.96 16.94
C THR A 530 29.71 -16.87 17.06
N MET A 531 30.00 -16.15 15.96
CA MET A 531 30.73 -14.89 15.99
C MET A 531 30.22 -13.93 14.92
N HIS A 532 30.02 -12.69 15.32
CA HIS A 532 29.71 -11.55 14.46
C HIS A 532 30.76 -11.39 13.36
N LEU A 533 30.36 -11.42 12.11
CA LEU A 533 31.22 -11.22 10.95
C LEU A 533 31.51 -9.73 10.76
N HIS A 534 32.69 -9.27 11.17
CA HIS A 534 33.24 -8.03 10.65
C HIS A 534 33.89 -8.28 9.27
N ARG A 535 33.63 -7.35 8.36
CA ARG A 535 34.04 -7.35 6.95
C ARG A 535 35.56 -7.47 6.81
N ILE A 536 36.08 -8.56 6.22
CA ILE A 536 37.48 -8.70 5.85
C ILE A 536 37.71 -8.05 4.49
N ARG A 537 38.49 -6.97 4.44
CA ARG A 537 39.01 -6.41 3.18
C ARG A 537 40.39 -7.04 2.89
N CYS A 538 40.52 -7.73 1.77
CA CYS A 538 41.81 -8.09 1.20
C CYS A 538 42.27 -6.97 0.26
N THR A 539 43.33 -6.26 0.60
CA THR A 539 44.07 -5.37 -0.31
C THR A 539 45.28 -6.12 -0.84
N CYS A 540 45.31 -6.35 -2.15
CA CYS A 540 46.54 -6.80 -2.84
C CYS A 540 47.30 -5.57 -3.32
N ALA A 541 48.50 -5.34 -2.80
CA ALA A 541 49.44 -4.38 -3.35
C ALA A 541 50.26 -5.06 -4.47
N HIS A 542 50.23 -4.50 -5.66
CA HIS A 542 51.13 -4.88 -6.75
C HIS A 542 52.53 -4.32 -6.47
N ALA A 543 53.48 -5.23 -6.19
CA ALA A 543 54.90 -4.92 -6.26
C ALA A 543 55.48 -5.79 -7.38
N THR A 544 56.13 -5.15 -8.35
CA THR A 544 56.93 -5.77 -9.39
C THR A 544 58.23 -6.30 -8.82
N GLY A 545 58.51 -7.60 -9.01
CA GLY A 545 59.81 -8.21 -8.77
C GLY A 545 59.79 -9.36 -7.77
N TYR A 546 60.10 -10.54 -8.24
CA TYR A 546 60.52 -11.78 -7.59
C TYR A 546 60.43 -11.85 -6.05
N GLY A 547 59.50 -12.65 -5.53
CA GLY A 547 59.53 -13.07 -4.10
C GLY A 547 58.18 -13.47 -3.55
N HIS A 548 58.12 -14.62 -2.90
CA HIS A 548 56.99 -15.27 -2.30
C HIS A 548 56.16 -14.31 -1.39
N GLY A 549 54.93 -13.97 -1.83
CA GLY A 549 53.99 -13.21 -1.02
C GLY A 549 53.36 -14.04 0.09
N ARG A 550 53.51 -13.61 1.33
CA ARG A 550 52.76 -14.10 2.50
C ARG A 550 51.54 -13.20 2.70
N CYS A 551 50.38 -13.81 2.80
CA CYS A 551 49.18 -13.09 3.29
C CYS A 551 49.22 -13.04 4.81
N ALA A 552 49.20 -11.84 5.37
CA ALA A 552 49.01 -11.64 6.81
C ALA A 552 47.52 -11.38 7.08
N VAL A 553 46.97 -12.08 8.05
CA VAL A 553 45.63 -11.83 8.59
C VAL A 553 45.80 -10.84 9.73
N VAL A 554 45.17 -9.70 9.63
CA VAL A 554 45.08 -8.75 10.75
C VAL A 554 43.67 -8.89 11.32
N GLN A 555 43.58 -9.16 12.60
CA GLN A 555 42.33 -9.24 13.37
C GLN A 555 41.67 -7.87 13.53
#